data_c89ca2d80a236ab94db5e3915cba2587
#
_entry.id   c89ca2d80a236ab94db5e3915cba2587
#
_cell.length_a   1.000
_cell.length_b   1.000
_cell.length_c   1.000
_cell.angle_alpha   90.00
_cell.angle_beta   90.00
_cell.angle_gamma   90.00
#
_symmetry.space_group_name_H-M   'P 1'
#
loop_
_entity.id
_entity.type
_entity.pdbx_description
1 polymer ?
#
loop_
_entity_poly.entity_id
_entity_poly.type
_entity_poly.pdbx_seq_one_letter_code
_entity_poly.pdbx_strand_id
1 'polypeptide(L)'
;MKLFYAPGACSLSPHIALLESGLEATLVKVDTKAHKTEGGGDYYAVNPKGYVPLLELDDGDRLTEGPAIVQYIADRNPKSKLAPAAGTMERYHLQEWLNFITAELHKQFSPLFQAATPAEYKETLKEKIGKRFDWVAEQLKGKDYLMGDTFTVADAYLFTMLIWTKHVGIDLARWPVLAAYKVRIAARPKVREAMIAEGLIKQNDPVAA
;
A
#
# COMPACT_ATOMS: atom_id res chain seq x y z
N MET A 1 -16.03 0.89 11.31
CA MET A 1 -15.61 1.22 9.91
C MET A 1 -15.59 -0.05 9.08
N LYS A 2 -15.66 0.06 7.73
CA LYS A 2 -15.46 -1.07 6.80
C LYS A 2 -14.41 -0.70 5.76
N LEU A 3 -13.46 -1.60 5.53
CA LEU A 3 -12.49 -1.46 4.44
C LEU A 3 -12.84 -2.42 3.31
N PHE A 4 -13.19 -1.86 2.16
CA PHE A 4 -13.35 -2.63 0.92
C PHE A 4 -11.98 -2.83 0.28
N TYR A 5 -11.61 -4.09 0.07
CA TYR A 5 -10.27 -4.49 -0.33
C TYR A 5 -10.25 -5.62 -1.37
N ALA A 6 -9.14 -5.77 -2.04
CA ALA A 6 -8.82 -6.98 -2.80
C ALA A 6 -7.44 -7.50 -2.38
N PRO A 7 -7.27 -8.84 -2.19
CA PRO A 7 -6.01 -9.41 -1.71
C PRO A 7 -4.80 -8.98 -2.53
N GLY A 8 -3.79 -8.44 -1.88
CA GLY A 8 -2.55 -7.99 -2.49
C GLY A 8 -2.65 -6.74 -3.37
N ALA A 9 -3.83 -6.13 -3.48
CA ALA A 9 -4.00 -4.85 -4.17
C ALA A 9 -3.48 -3.68 -3.33
N CYS A 10 -3.59 -2.45 -3.84
CA CYS A 10 -3.18 -1.23 -3.14
C CYS A 10 -3.94 -1.01 -1.81
N SER A 11 -5.08 -1.67 -1.63
CA SER A 11 -5.84 -1.72 -0.38
C SER A 11 -5.10 -2.39 0.78
N LEU A 12 -4.02 -3.14 0.53
CA LEU A 12 -3.16 -3.67 1.59
C LEU A 12 -2.54 -2.55 2.44
N SER A 13 -2.20 -1.40 1.84
CA SER A 13 -1.65 -0.26 2.58
C SER A 13 -2.60 0.27 3.67
N PRO A 14 -3.88 0.62 3.40
CA PRO A 14 -4.81 1.00 4.46
C PRO A 14 -5.16 -0.16 5.41
N HIS A 15 -5.14 -1.41 4.98
CA HIS A 15 -5.31 -2.55 5.88
C HIS A 15 -4.17 -2.61 6.92
N ILE A 16 -2.92 -2.48 6.49
CA ILE A 16 -1.77 -2.37 7.38
C ILE A 16 -1.93 -1.16 8.33
N ALA A 17 -2.33 -0.01 7.80
CA ALA A 17 -2.53 1.19 8.61
C ALA A 17 -3.60 1.00 9.70
N LEU A 18 -4.71 0.33 9.41
CA LEU A 18 -5.74 -0.01 10.39
C LEU A 18 -5.15 -0.88 11.52
N LEU A 19 -4.45 -1.95 11.18
CA LEU A 19 -3.86 -2.85 12.18
C LEU A 19 -2.77 -2.17 13.01
N GLU A 20 -1.90 -1.38 12.41
CA GLU A 20 -0.84 -0.62 13.11
C GLU A 20 -1.41 0.51 13.97
N SER A 21 -2.56 1.08 13.60
CA SER A 21 -3.25 2.09 14.39
C SER A 21 -4.03 1.50 15.57
N GLY A 22 -4.32 0.20 15.56
CA GLY A 22 -5.19 -0.45 16.52
C GLY A 22 -6.68 -0.09 16.35
N LEU A 23 -7.08 0.49 15.24
CA LEU A 23 -8.49 0.77 14.93
C LEU A 23 -9.16 -0.48 14.35
N GLU A 24 -10.36 -0.76 14.85
CA GLU A 24 -11.17 -1.88 14.36
C GLU A 24 -11.88 -1.52 13.05
N ALA A 25 -11.83 -2.43 12.10
CA ALA A 25 -12.58 -2.33 10.85
C ALA A 25 -12.99 -3.72 10.35
N THR A 26 -14.18 -3.82 9.79
CA THR A 26 -14.61 -5.01 9.05
C THR A 26 -14.00 -4.99 7.67
N LEU A 27 -13.36 -6.08 7.27
CA LEU A 27 -12.84 -6.24 5.90
C LEU A 27 -13.94 -6.78 4.98
N VAL A 28 -14.18 -6.11 3.85
CA VAL A 28 -15.13 -6.55 2.83
C VAL A 28 -14.36 -6.81 1.54
N LYS A 29 -14.21 -8.08 1.18
CA LYS A 29 -13.51 -8.46 -0.04
C LYS A 29 -14.30 -8.09 -1.28
N VAL A 30 -13.59 -7.60 -2.30
CA VAL A 30 -14.14 -7.20 -3.59
C VAL A 30 -13.45 -7.98 -4.72
N ASP A 31 -14.25 -8.59 -5.58
CA ASP A 31 -13.78 -9.00 -6.90
C ASP A 31 -13.76 -7.78 -7.82
N THR A 32 -12.56 -7.25 -8.07
CA THR A 32 -12.38 -6.04 -8.90
C THR A 32 -12.57 -6.28 -10.39
N LYS A 33 -12.67 -7.53 -10.85
CA LYS A 33 -12.98 -7.87 -12.24
C LYS A 33 -14.49 -7.98 -12.46
N ALA A 34 -15.18 -8.66 -11.54
CA ALA A 34 -16.63 -8.80 -11.57
C ALA A 34 -17.36 -7.59 -10.96
N HIS A 35 -16.65 -6.70 -10.29
CA HIS A 35 -17.19 -5.58 -9.51
C HIS A 35 -18.26 -6.01 -8.51
N LYS A 36 -17.97 -7.09 -7.76
CA LYS A 36 -18.87 -7.64 -6.75
C LYS A 36 -18.18 -7.75 -5.40
N THR A 37 -18.93 -7.48 -4.33
CA THR A 37 -18.49 -7.82 -2.98
C THR A 37 -18.58 -9.33 -2.75
N GLU A 38 -17.89 -9.85 -1.73
CA GLU A 38 -17.96 -11.28 -1.35
C GLU A 38 -19.37 -11.77 -1.04
N GLY A 39 -20.27 -10.88 -0.59
CA GLY A 39 -21.70 -11.14 -0.42
C GLY A 39 -22.52 -11.10 -1.71
N GLY A 40 -21.88 -10.93 -2.88
CA GLY A 40 -22.55 -10.89 -4.20
C GLY A 40 -23.17 -9.55 -4.59
N GLY A 41 -23.08 -8.53 -3.71
CA GLY A 41 -23.60 -7.19 -4.00
C GLY A 41 -22.80 -6.46 -5.08
N ASP A 42 -23.49 -5.56 -5.82
CA ASP A 42 -22.86 -4.72 -6.83
C ASP A 42 -21.91 -3.69 -6.17
N TYR A 43 -20.63 -3.79 -6.50
CA TYR A 43 -19.64 -2.87 -5.94
C TYR A 43 -19.71 -1.45 -6.52
N TYR A 44 -20.23 -1.27 -7.71
CA TYR A 44 -20.49 0.08 -8.27
C TYR A 44 -21.51 0.87 -7.45
N ALA A 45 -22.46 0.20 -6.80
CA ALA A 45 -23.38 0.84 -5.86
C ALA A 45 -22.67 1.36 -4.59
N VAL A 46 -21.52 0.79 -4.24
CA VAL A 46 -20.68 1.22 -3.11
C VAL A 46 -19.66 2.27 -3.56
N ASN A 47 -18.96 2.00 -4.65
CA ASN A 47 -17.95 2.89 -5.23
C ASN A 47 -18.15 3.01 -6.74
N PRO A 48 -18.71 4.12 -7.24
CA PRO A 48 -18.91 4.35 -8.68
C PRO A 48 -17.62 4.30 -9.50
N LYS A 49 -16.44 4.48 -8.88
CA LYS A 49 -15.14 4.32 -9.53
C LYS A 49 -14.79 2.85 -9.81
N GLY A 50 -15.43 1.87 -9.11
CA GLY A 50 -15.26 0.44 -9.31
C GLY A 50 -13.95 -0.16 -8.80
N TYR A 51 -13.10 0.57 -8.11
CA TYR A 51 -11.81 0.07 -7.61
C TYR A 51 -11.65 0.21 -6.08
N VAL A 52 -10.72 -0.53 -5.51
CA VAL A 52 -10.32 -0.48 -4.11
C VAL A 52 -9.06 0.37 -3.94
N PRO A 53 -8.77 0.89 -2.72
CA PRO A 53 -9.55 0.80 -1.49
C PRO A 53 -10.72 1.78 -1.42
N LEU A 54 -11.72 1.43 -0.62
CA LEU A 54 -12.71 2.36 -0.09
C LEU A 54 -12.86 2.11 1.41
N LEU A 55 -12.89 3.17 2.20
CA LEU A 55 -13.19 3.12 3.63
C LEU A 55 -14.59 3.70 3.85
N GLU A 56 -15.51 2.90 4.40
CA GLU A 56 -16.83 3.33 4.85
C GLU A 56 -16.79 3.54 6.36
N LEU A 57 -17.17 4.73 6.80
CA LEU A 57 -17.22 5.12 8.20
C LEU A 57 -18.52 4.64 8.87
N ASP A 58 -18.60 4.74 10.20
CA ASP A 58 -19.76 4.26 10.97
C ASP A 58 -21.01 5.13 10.74
N ASP A 59 -20.84 6.37 10.33
CA ASP A 59 -21.91 7.30 9.92
C ASP A 59 -22.35 7.13 8.45
N GLY A 60 -21.69 6.23 7.71
CA GLY A 60 -21.98 5.94 6.31
C GLY A 60 -21.19 6.81 5.33
N ASP A 61 -20.37 7.75 5.79
CA ASP A 61 -19.49 8.51 4.89
C ASP A 61 -18.43 7.59 4.27
N ARG A 62 -18.00 7.92 3.05
CA ARG A 62 -17.13 7.07 2.24
C ARG A 62 -15.92 7.83 1.74
N LEU A 63 -14.75 7.33 2.07
CA LEU A 63 -13.48 7.88 1.65
C LEU A 63 -12.80 6.93 0.65
N THR A 64 -12.35 7.49 -0.47
CA THR A 64 -11.54 6.79 -1.49
C THR A 64 -10.15 7.41 -1.55
N GLU A 65 -9.28 6.86 -2.41
CA GLU A 65 -7.87 7.21 -2.58
C GLU A 65 -7.01 6.77 -1.39
N GLY A 66 -6.11 5.80 -1.63
CA GLY A 66 -5.24 5.23 -0.60
C GLY A 66 -4.54 6.28 0.27
N PRO A 67 -3.88 7.31 -0.30
CA PRO A 67 -3.23 8.37 0.48
C PRO A 67 -4.15 9.15 1.41
N ALA A 68 -5.40 9.39 1.02
CA ALA A 68 -6.38 10.05 1.88
C ALA A 68 -6.83 9.13 3.01
N ILE A 69 -7.13 7.87 2.69
CA ILE A 69 -7.57 6.87 3.66
C ILE A 69 -6.51 6.63 4.73
N VAL A 70 -5.23 6.41 4.35
CA VAL A 70 -4.19 6.10 5.34
C VAL A 70 -3.89 7.29 6.26
N GLN A 71 -3.99 8.52 5.76
CA GLN A 71 -3.86 9.73 6.59
C GLN A 71 -5.03 9.84 7.55
N TYR A 72 -6.27 9.63 7.08
CA TYR A 72 -7.46 9.62 7.95
C TYR A 72 -7.30 8.60 9.09
N ILE A 73 -6.88 7.38 8.78
CA ILE A 73 -6.64 6.33 9.79
C ILE A 73 -5.59 6.79 10.81
N ALA A 74 -4.47 7.34 10.36
CA ALA A 74 -3.41 7.83 11.24
C ALA A 74 -3.90 8.97 12.16
N ASP A 75 -4.70 9.88 11.64
CA ASP A 75 -5.24 11.02 12.38
C ASP A 75 -6.31 10.61 13.42
N ARG A 76 -7.00 9.47 13.21
CA ARG A 76 -7.96 8.91 14.18
C ARG A 76 -7.28 8.36 15.43
N ASN A 77 -6.03 7.93 15.36
CA ASN A 77 -5.23 7.53 16.51
C ASN A 77 -3.80 8.11 16.45
N PRO A 78 -3.60 9.38 16.81
CA PRO A 78 -2.28 10.02 16.77
C PRO A 78 -1.22 9.33 17.65
N LYS A 79 -1.65 8.58 18.68
CA LYS A 79 -0.75 7.82 19.56
C LYS A 79 -0.02 6.69 18.81
N SER A 80 -0.56 6.22 17.70
CA SER A 80 0.09 5.22 16.83
C SER A 80 1.32 5.76 16.11
N LYS A 81 1.50 7.08 16.02
CA LYS A 81 2.60 7.77 15.34
C LYS A 81 2.73 7.41 13.85
N LEU A 82 1.65 6.96 13.22
CA LEU A 82 1.63 6.58 11.81
C LEU A 82 1.71 7.78 10.85
N ALA A 83 1.48 8.98 11.36
CA ALA A 83 1.69 10.23 10.65
C ALA A 83 2.11 11.33 11.62
N PRO A 84 2.95 12.30 11.21
CA PRO A 84 3.19 13.52 11.95
C PRO A 84 1.91 14.35 12.12
N ALA A 85 1.89 15.26 13.10
CA ALA A 85 0.74 16.12 13.35
C ALA A 85 0.38 16.97 12.12
N ALA A 86 -0.91 17.15 11.87
CA ALA A 86 -1.39 17.99 10.77
C ALA A 86 -0.88 19.44 10.91
N GLY A 87 -0.53 20.06 9.78
CA GLY A 87 -0.01 21.43 9.75
C GLY A 87 1.49 21.56 10.02
N THR A 88 2.20 20.47 10.37
CA THR A 88 3.66 20.48 10.53
C THR A 88 4.38 20.23 9.21
N MET A 89 5.64 20.65 9.11
CA MET A 89 6.46 20.42 7.92
C MET A 89 6.71 18.91 7.70
N GLU A 90 6.86 18.16 8.77
CA GLU A 90 6.99 16.69 8.74
C GLU A 90 5.75 16.03 8.13
N ARG A 91 4.53 16.56 8.39
CA ARG A 91 3.31 16.10 7.72
C ARG A 91 3.35 16.36 6.21
N TYR A 92 3.87 17.52 5.78
CA TYR A 92 4.01 17.81 4.35
C TYR A 92 5.05 16.89 3.68
N HIS A 93 6.14 16.54 4.35
CA HIS A 93 7.08 15.53 3.85
C HIS A 93 6.44 14.13 3.76
N LEU A 94 5.57 13.77 4.71
CA LEU A 94 4.79 12.53 4.58
C LEU A 94 3.87 12.58 3.35
N GLN A 95 3.18 13.69 3.12
CA GLN A 95 2.31 13.87 1.95
C GLN A 95 3.11 13.87 0.65
N GLU A 96 4.30 14.44 0.62
CA GLU A 96 5.24 14.37 -0.50
C GLU A 96 5.55 12.90 -0.85
N TRP A 97 5.89 12.06 0.14
CA TRP A 97 6.09 10.64 -0.06
C TRP A 97 4.84 9.94 -0.60
N LEU A 98 3.67 10.19 -0.02
CA LEU A 98 2.42 9.58 -0.47
C LEU A 98 2.08 9.98 -1.91
N ASN A 99 2.28 11.23 -2.28
CA ASN A 99 2.09 11.72 -3.65
C ASN A 99 3.09 11.08 -4.62
N PHE A 100 4.38 11.04 -4.24
CA PHE A 100 5.42 10.39 -5.04
C PHE A 100 5.10 8.91 -5.30
N ILE A 101 4.76 8.15 -4.26
CA ILE A 101 4.42 6.74 -4.40
C ILE A 101 3.21 6.56 -5.32
N THR A 102 2.19 7.41 -5.19
CA THR A 102 0.99 7.37 -6.04
C THR A 102 1.31 7.64 -7.51
N ALA A 103 1.96 8.75 -7.78
CA ALA A 103 2.16 9.26 -9.14
C ALA A 103 3.30 8.55 -9.88
N GLU A 104 4.40 8.29 -9.16
CA GLU A 104 5.66 7.87 -9.76
C GLU A 104 5.93 6.36 -9.67
N LEU A 105 5.23 5.66 -8.75
CA LEU A 105 5.34 4.20 -8.62
C LEU A 105 4.00 3.52 -8.92
N HIS A 106 2.97 3.72 -8.12
CA HIS A 106 1.71 2.97 -8.22
C HIS A 106 1.11 3.05 -9.63
N LYS A 107 1.01 4.24 -10.21
CA LYS A 107 0.44 4.42 -11.56
C LYS A 107 1.29 3.77 -12.65
N GLN A 108 2.60 3.63 -12.45
CA GLN A 108 3.48 2.92 -13.40
C GLN A 108 3.31 1.39 -13.31
N PHE A 109 2.97 0.85 -12.14
CA PHE A 109 2.68 -0.58 -11.99
C PHE A 109 1.36 -1.00 -12.65
N SER A 110 0.33 -0.14 -12.63
CA SER A 110 -1.01 -0.51 -13.06
C SER A 110 -1.07 -1.13 -14.47
N PRO A 111 -0.41 -0.57 -15.51
CA PRO A 111 -0.42 -1.19 -16.85
C PRO A 111 0.35 -2.51 -16.92
N LEU A 112 1.30 -2.76 -16.00
CA LEU A 112 2.08 -4.01 -15.99
C LEU A 112 1.21 -5.23 -15.70
N PHE A 113 0.10 -5.05 -14.96
CA PHE A 113 -0.87 -6.09 -14.65
C PHE A 113 -1.91 -6.31 -15.75
N GLN A 114 -1.97 -5.44 -16.75
CA GLN A 114 -2.94 -5.54 -17.83
C GLN A 114 -2.39 -6.42 -18.97
N ALA A 115 -3.17 -7.42 -19.37
CA ALA A 115 -2.79 -8.31 -20.49
C ALA A 115 -2.68 -7.55 -21.82
N ALA A 116 -3.51 -6.54 -22.03
CA ALA A 116 -3.55 -5.74 -23.24
C ALA A 116 -2.37 -4.74 -23.39
N THR A 117 -1.56 -4.54 -22.35
CA THR A 117 -0.41 -3.62 -22.43
C THR A 117 0.68 -4.24 -23.31
N PRO A 118 1.14 -3.54 -24.38
CA PRO A 118 2.21 -4.01 -25.25
C PRO A 118 3.49 -4.33 -24.47
N ALA A 119 4.20 -5.38 -24.86
CA ALA A 119 5.43 -5.84 -24.19
C ALA A 119 6.50 -4.74 -24.14
N GLU A 120 6.75 -4.04 -25.24
CA GLU A 120 7.69 -2.94 -25.30
C GLU A 120 7.37 -1.82 -24.29
N TYR A 121 6.07 -1.49 -24.15
CA TYR A 121 5.66 -0.49 -23.16
C TYR A 121 5.83 -0.99 -21.72
N LYS A 122 5.63 -2.29 -21.48
CA LYS A 122 5.92 -2.89 -20.17
C LYS A 122 7.40 -2.75 -19.79
N GLU A 123 8.31 -2.99 -20.72
CA GLU A 123 9.76 -2.80 -20.47
C GLU A 123 10.08 -1.32 -20.19
N THR A 124 9.52 -0.40 -20.96
CA THR A 124 9.66 1.05 -20.69
C THR A 124 9.19 1.43 -19.28
N LEU A 125 8.08 0.85 -18.82
CA LEU A 125 7.56 1.10 -17.46
C LEU A 125 8.47 0.51 -16.38
N LYS A 126 9.02 -0.69 -16.59
CA LYS A 126 9.98 -1.29 -15.65
C LYS A 126 11.26 -0.43 -15.52
N GLU A 127 11.75 0.10 -16.62
CA GLU A 127 12.88 1.04 -16.59
C GLU A 127 12.57 2.32 -15.82
N LYS A 128 11.37 2.90 -16.03
CA LYS A 128 10.93 4.08 -15.28
C LYS A 128 10.81 3.79 -13.77
N ILE A 129 10.19 2.67 -13.40
CA ILE A 129 10.11 2.22 -12.00
C ILE A 129 11.52 2.03 -11.44
N GLY A 130 12.43 1.41 -12.20
CA GLY A 130 13.82 1.22 -11.81
C GLY A 130 14.51 2.53 -11.43
N LYS A 131 14.39 3.57 -12.27
CA LYS A 131 14.94 4.90 -11.97
C LYS A 131 14.33 5.53 -10.71
N ARG A 132 13.05 5.26 -10.42
CA ARG A 132 12.42 5.72 -9.17
C ARG A 132 12.93 4.93 -7.97
N PHE A 133 13.16 3.64 -8.14
CA PHE A 133 13.78 2.81 -7.10
C PHE A 133 15.24 3.20 -6.82
N ASP A 134 16.00 3.61 -7.82
CA ASP A 134 17.35 4.19 -7.60
C ASP A 134 17.28 5.37 -6.63
N TRP A 135 16.35 6.30 -6.87
CA TRP A 135 16.16 7.47 -6.00
C TRP A 135 15.66 7.08 -4.60
N VAL A 136 14.66 6.19 -4.49
CA VAL A 136 14.14 5.74 -3.18
C VAL A 136 15.24 5.04 -2.37
N ALA A 137 16.07 4.21 -3.01
CA ALA A 137 17.19 3.53 -2.36
C ALA A 137 18.19 4.53 -1.77
N GLU A 138 18.50 5.63 -2.47
CA GLU A 138 19.33 6.71 -1.95
C GLU A 138 18.70 7.40 -0.72
N GLN A 139 17.37 7.67 -0.77
CA GLN A 139 16.67 8.30 0.34
C GLN A 139 16.61 7.43 1.60
N LEU A 140 16.66 6.11 1.45
CA LEU A 140 16.62 5.14 2.54
C LEU A 140 18.01 4.85 3.16
N LYS A 141 19.11 5.33 2.57
CA LYS A 141 20.45 5.12 3.15
C LYS A 141 20.54 5.66 4.57
N GLY A 142 20.93 4.79 5.50
CA GLY A 142 21.06 5.16 6.92
C GLY A 142 19.75 5.38 7.66
N LYS A 143 18.60 5.00 7.07
CA LYS A 143 17.29 5.10 7.70
C LYS A 143 16.60 3.73 7.75
N ASP A 144 15.81 3.54 8.78
CA ASP A 144 14.97 2.35 8.91
C ASP A 144 13.67 2.47 8.13
N TYR A 145 13.11 3.69 8.03
CA TYR A 145 11.85 4.01 7.37
C TYR A 145 11.95 5.28 6.52
N LEU A 146 10.97 5.53 5.66
CA LEU A 146 10.98 6.69 4.75
C LEU A 146 11.10 8.02 5.50
N MET A 147 10.48 8.13 6.69
CA MET A 147 10.51 9.33 7.53
C MET A 147 11.60 9.30 8.62
N GLY A 148 12.58 8.39 8.53
CA GLY A 148 13.66 8.23 9.51
C GLY A 148 13.51 6.96 10.33
N ASP A 149 13.36 7.09 11.67
CA ASP A 149 13.36 5.95 12.58
C ASP A 149 11.94 5.48 12.98
N THR A 150 10.91 6.12 12.45
CA THR A 150 9.52 5.82 12.78
C THR A 150 8.77 5.31 11.56
N PHE A 151 8.13 4.14 11.70
CA PHE A 151 7.22 3.60 10.69
C PHE A 151 6.01 4.51 10.52
N THR A 152 5.67 4.82 9.27
CA THR A 152 4.53 5.66 8.92
C THR A 152 3.65 5.00 7.85
N VAL A 153 2.52 5.62 7.56
CA VAL A 153 1.64 5.16 6.48
C VAL A 153 2.30 5.18 5.09
N ALA A 154 3.35 5.99 4.90
CA ALA A 154 4.12 5.98 3.65
C ALA A 154 4.90 4.68 3.48
N ASP A 155 5.40 4.10 4.59
CA ASP A 155 6.10 2.81 4.56
C ASP A 155 5.15 1.66 4.21
N ALA A 156 3.93 1.67 4.75
CA ALA A 156 2.90 0.71 4.39
C ALA A 156 2.58 0.76 2.89
N TYR A 157 2.55 1.97 2.32
CA TYR A 157 2.25 2.14 0.90
C TYR A 157 3.43 1.73 0.01
N LEU A 158 4.65 2.16 0.32
CA LEU A 158 5.83 1.72 -0.44
C LEU A 158 5.99 0.19 -0.37
N PHE A 159 5.81 -0.42 0.80
CA PHE A 159 5.86 -1.87 0.97
C PHE A 159 4.89 -2.57 0.00
N THR A 160 3.66 -2.07 -0.12
CA THR A 160 2.67 -2.61 -1.06
C THR A 160 3.19 -2.55 -2.50
N MET A 161 3.88 -1.49 -2.90
CA MET A 161 4.50 -1.42 -4.23
C MET A 161 5.66 -2.43 -4.38
N LEU A 162 6.47 -2.60 -3.32
CA LEU A 162 7.62 -3.51 -3.37
C LEU A 162 7.20 -4.99 -3.43
N ILE A 163 6.06 -5.40 -2.86
CA ILE A 163 5.58 -6.78 -3.03
C ILE A 163 5.09 -7.06 -4.45
N TRP A 164 4.68 -6.04 -5.22
CA TRP A 164 4.23 -6.21 -6.60
C TRP A 164 5.37 -6.53 -7.57
N THR A 165 6.61 -6.19 -7.22
CA THR A 165 7.78 -6.34 -8.10
C THR A 165 7.94 -7.77 -8.61
N LYS A 166 7.73 -8.78 -7.74
CA LYS A 166 7.82 -10.21 -8.11
C LYS A 166 6.79 -10.63 -9.17
N HIS A 167 5.61 -9.99 -9.17
CA HIS A 167 4.52 -10.34 -10.08
C HIS A 167 4.70 -9.75 -11.47
N VAL A 168 5.57 -8.75 -11.63
CA VAL A 168 5.84 -8.07 -12.89
C VAL A 168 7.27 -8.30 -13.40
N GLY A 169 8.05 -9.15 -12.70
CA GLY A 169 9.41 -9.51 -13.11
C GLY A 169 10.43 -8.38 -12.89
N ILE A 170 10.26 -7.58 -11.85
CA ILE A 170 11.29 -6.63 -11.38
C ILE A 170 12.03 -7.29 -10.23
N ASP A 171 13.34 -7.55 -10.43
CA ASP A 171 14.19 -8.15 -9.42
C ASP A 171 14.72 -7.09 -8.45
N LEU A 172 14.30 -7.16 -7.18
CA LEU A 172 14.77 -6.26 -6.12
C LEU A 172 16.22 -6.47 -5.72
N ALA A 173 16.88 -7.56 -6.13
CA ALA A 173 18.31 -7.76 -5.89
C ALA A 173 19.17 -6.62 -6.48
N ARG A 174 18.67 -5.92 -7.49
CA ARG A 174 19.29 -4.70 -8.04
C ARG A 174 19.38 -3.56 -7.03
N TRP A 175 18.53 -3.56 -6.00
CA TRP A 175 18.48 -2.54 -4.94
C TRP A 175 18.52 -3.20 -3.57
N PRO A 176 19.72 -3.61 -3.08
CA PRO A 176 19.83 -4.31 -1.80
C PRO A 176 19.21 -3.55 -0.61
N VAL A 177 19.26 -2.21 -0.64
CA VAL A 177 18.60 -1.36 0.37
C VAL A 177 17.08 -1.55 0.37
N LEU A 178 16.44 -1.62 -0.80
CA LEU A 178 15.00 -1.84 -0.91
C LEU A 178 14.62 -3.27 -0.57
N ALA A 179 15.45 -4.25 -0.92
CA ALA A 179 15.24 -5.64 -0.53
C ALA A 179 15.28 -5.79 1.01
N ALA A 180 16.30 -5.24 1.67
CA ALA A 180 16.41 -5.24 3.12
C ALA A 180 15.26 -4.46 3.80
N TYR A 181 14.88 -3.30 3.25
CA TYR A 181 13.74 -2.54 3.73
C TYR A 181 12.43 -3.35 3.61
N LYS A 182 12.17 -3.99 2.48
CA LYS A 182 10.98 -4.84 2.29
C LYS A 182 10.91 -5.94 3.35
N VAL A 183 12.03 -6.62 3.65
CA VAL A 183 12.11 -7.66 4.68
C VAL A 183 11.81 -7.07 6.05
N ARG A 184 12.40 -5.91 6.39
CA ARG A 184 12.15 -5.20 7.65
C ARG A 184 10.67 -4.88 7.84
N ILE A 185 10.00 -4.35 6.81
CA ILE A 185 8.57 -4.05 6.89
C ILE A 185 7.74 -5.32 7.00
N ALA A 186 8.04 -6.36 6.22
CA ALA A 186 7.35 -7.65 6.27
C ALA A 186 7.48 -8.35 7.64
N ALA A 187 8.56 -8.09 8.39
CA ALA A 187 8.79 -8.64 9.72
C ALA A 187 7.92 -8.01 10.81
N ARG A 188 7.28 -6.87 10.56
CA ARG A 188 6.40 -6.23 11.53
C ARG A 188 5.17 -7.09 11.81
N PRO A 189 4.81 -7.34 13.09
CA PRO A 189 3.70 -8.23 13.42
C PRO A 189 2.38 -7.85 12.74
N LYS A 190 2.06 -6.54 12.68
CA LYS A 190 0.80 -6.06 12.08
C LYS A 190 0.80 -6.11 10.56
N VAL A 191 1.94 -5.93 9.92
CA VAL A 191 2.10 -6.14 8.47
C VAL A 191 1.91 -7.62 8.15
N ARG A 192 2.53 -8.51 8.94
CA ARG A 192 2.38 -9.95 8.78
C ARG A 192 0.91 -10.39 8.97
N GLU A 193 0.25 -9.85 9.99
CA GLU A 193 -1.19 -10.08 10.25
C GLU A 193 -2.04 -9.72 9.03
N ALA A 194 -1.82 -8.53 8.43
CA ALA A 194 -2.50 -8.11 7.21
C ALA A 194 -2.25 -9.08 6.04
N MET A 195 -1.00 -9.47 5.83
CA MET A 195 -0.64 -10.39 4.75
C MET A 195 -1.28 -11.77 4.90
N ILE A 196 -1.38 -12.29 6.13
CA ILE A 196 -2.05 -13.55 6.43
C ILE A 196 -3.56 -13.43 6.17
N ALA A 197 -4.18 -12.36 6.68
CA ALA A 197 -5.62 -12.11 6.51
C ALA A 197 -6.01 -11.98 5.03
N GLU A 198 -5.14 -11.43 4.19
CA GLU A 198 -5.35 -11.35 2.74
C GLU A 198 -4.93 -12.63 1.99
N GLY A 199 -4.39 -13.65 2.67
CA GLY A 199 -3.96 -14.90 2.06
C GLY A 199 -2.68 -14.79 1.21
N LEU A 200 -1.87 -13.76 1.42
CA LEU A 200 -0.62 -13.53 0.69
C LEU A 200 0.52 -14.38 1.22
N ILE A 201 0.46 -14.76 2.49
CA ILE A 201 1.36 -15.69 3.18
C ILE A 201 0.56 -16.58 4.12
N LYS A 202 1.15 -17.70 4.52
CA LYS A 202 0.60 -18.58 5.56
C LYS A 202 1.16 -18.21 6.95
N GLN A 203 0.47 -18.66 8.00
CA GLN A 203 0.89 -18.41 9.39
C GLN A 203 2.35 -18.79 9.67
N ASN A 204 2.81 -19.92 9.13
CA ASN A 204 4.14 -20.50 9.38
C ASN A 204 5.16 -20.17 8.29
N ASP A 205 4.80 -19.33 7.30
CA ASP A 205 5.78 -18.95 6.27
C ASP A 205 6.90 -18.13 6.93
N PRO A 206 8.17 -18.32 6.51
CA PRO A 206 9.25 -17.47 6.97
C PRO A 206 8.95 -16.01 6.59
N VAL A 207 9.54 -15.06 7.33
CA VAL A 207 9.52 -13.66 6.91
C VAL A 207 10.20 -13.61 5.55
N ALA A 208 9.42 -13.40 4.49
CA ALA A 208 9.90 -13.53 3.12
C ALA A 208 11.04 -12.53 2.83
N ALA A 209 12.13 -13.09 2.38
CA ALA A 209 13.19 -12.32 1.74
C ALA A 209 12.72 -11.73 0.40
#